data_8246af528e6792ab2dc1b8dc8e82a806
#
_entry.id   8246af528e6792ab2dc1b8dc8e82a806
#
_cell.length_a   1.000
_cell.length_b   1.000
_cell.length_c   1.000
_cell.angle_alpha   90.00
_cell.angle_beta   90.00
_cell.angle_gamma   90.00
#
_symmetry.space_group_name_H-M   'P 1'
#
loop_
_entity.id
_entity.type
_entity.pdbx_description
1 polymer ?
#
loop_
_entity_poly.entity_id
_entity_poly.type
_entity_poly.pdbx_seq_one_letter_code
_entity_poly.pdbx_strand_id
1 'polypeptide(L)'
;MSQSHATTVLAVRHQGSLVLASDGQVTLGQTIVKHQARKVRRLYHDRVLAGFAGAAADGFALFSRFEGKLDEHRGNLERAAVELARDWRTDRALRRLEAMLLVADAKVMYLLSGTGDLIEPDDGVMGIGSGGAFAMAAARALVAHSGLGARAIAEHAMAIAADICVYTNQRLTIEEL
;
A
#
# COMPACT_ATOMS: atom_id res chain seq x y z
N MET A 1 -18.72 -3.52 -17.12
CA MET A 1 -18.57 -3.89 -15.69
C MET A 1 -17.99 -2.70 -14.95
N SER A 2 -18.66 -2.24 -13.90
CA SER A 2 -18.19 -1.10 -13.08
C SER A 2 -16.93 -1.51 -12.36
N GLN A 3 -15.78 -0.94 -12.73
CA GLN A 3 -14.53 -1.14 -12.00
C GLN A 3 -14.69 -0.58 -10.60
N SER A 4 -14.35 -1.38 -9.60
CA SER A 4 -14.24 -0.93 -8.22
C SER A 4 -12.96 -0.09 -8.09
N HIS A 5 -13.14 1.23 -8.05
CA HIS A 5 -12.04 2.15 -7.79
C HIS A 5 -12.23 2.73 -6.40
N ALA A 6 -11.40 2.37 -5.47
CA ALA A 6 -11.25 3.17 -4.26
C ALA A 6 -10.14 2.61 -3.40
N THR A 7 -9.01 3.21 -3.46
CA THR A 7 -7.96 2.90 -2.49
C THR A 7 -6.89 3.95 -2.57
N THR A 8 -6.46 4.44 -1.44
CA THR A 8 -5.20 5.15 -1.29
C THR A 8 -4.41 4.46 -0.20
N VAL A 9 -3.21 4.04 -0.52
CA VAL A 9 -2.23 3.56 0.46
C VAL A 9 -0.98 4.41 0.32
N LEU A 10 -0.45 4.85 1.44
CA LEU A 10 0.79 5.62 1.54
C LEU A 10 1.74 4.94 2.53
N ALA A 11 2.98 4.76 2.12
CA ALA A 11 4.08 4.40 3.00
C ALA A 11 5.04 5.57 3.16
N VAL A 12 5.45 5.81 4.39
CA VAL A 12 6.45 6.84 4.75
C VAL A 12 7.47 6.22 5.68
N ARG A 13 8.73 6.16 5.24
CA ARG A 13 9.89 5.87 6.09
C ARG A 13 10.63 7.17 6.34
N HIS A 14 10.63 7.62 7.58
CA HIS A 14 11.26 8.88 7.97
C HIS A 14 11.72 8.85 9.42
N GLN A 15 12.92 9.37 9.70
CA GLN A 15 13.50 9.47 11.05
C GLN A 15 13.49 8.13 11.83
N GLY A 16 13.75 7.02 11.13
CA GLY A 16 13.84 5.69 11.78
C GLY A 16 12.48 4.99 12.00
N SER A 17 11.36 5.62 11.67
CA SER A 17 10.02 5.04 11.74
C SER A 17 9.49 4.72 10.35
N LEU A 18 8.76 3.63 10.23
CA LEU A 18 8.02 3.23 9.04
C LEU A 18 6.52 3.26 9.33
N VAL A 19 5.78 4.00 8.54
CA VAL A 19 4.31 4.10 8.64
C VAL A 19 3.67 3.68 7.33
N LEU A 20 2.67 2.80 7.40
CA LEU A 20 1.73 2.53 6.32
C LEU A 20 0.34 3.06 6.72
N ALA A 21 -0.21 3.92 5.88
CA ALA A 21 -1.56 4.46 6.05
C ALA A 21 -2.44 4.10 4.85
N SER A 22 -3.70 3.80 5.10
CA SER A 22 -4.71 3.67 4.04
C SER A 22 -6.00 4.39 4.42
N ASP A 23 -6.74 4.84 3.40
CA ASP A 23 -8.13 5.25 3.56
C ASP A 23 -9.06 4.04 3.72
N GLY A 24 -10.31 4.28 4.12
CA GLY A 24 -11.31 3.23 4.32
C GLY A 24 -12.39 3.15 3.24
N GLN A 25 -12.34 3.97 2.18
CA GLN A 25 -13.42 4.04 1.21
C GLN A 25 -13.41 2.86 0.22
N VAL A 26 -14.59 2.30 -0.04
CA VAL A 26 -14.85 1.38 -1.16
C VAL A 26 -15.97 1.96 -1.99
N THR A 27 -15.73 2.11 -3.29
CA THR A 27 -16.66 2.71 -4.25
C THR A 27 -16.96 1.72 -5.36
N LEU A 28 -18.22 1.55 -5.71
CA LEU A 28 -18.68 0.80 -6.88
C LEU A 28 -19.30 1.80 -7.87
N GLY A 29 -18.62 2.03 -8.97
CA GLY A 29 -18.99 3.07 -9.92
C GLY A 29 -18.96 4.45 -9.25
N GLN A 30 -20.13 5.06 -9.05
CA GLN A 30 -20.28 6.36 -8.41
C GLN A 30 -20.84 6.28 -6.99
N THR A 31 -20.96 5.07 -6.41
CA THR A 31 -21.59 4.86 -5.10
C THR A 31 -20.55 4.40 -4.08
N ILE A 32 -20.44 5.10 -2.96
CA ILE A 32 -19.63 4.66 -1.83
C ILE A 32 -20.42 3.59 -1.07
N VAL A 33 -19.87 2.37 -1.03
CA VAL A 33 -20.51 1.21 -0.39
C VAL A 33 -19.90 0.86 0.97
N LYS A 34 -18.70 1.38 1.28
CA LYS A 34 -18.04 1.18 2.57
C LYS A 34 -17.10 2.34 2.88
N HIS A 35 -17.04 2.71 4.17
CA HIS A 35 -16.21 3.83 4.63
C HIS A 35 -15.03 3.44 5.53
N GLN A 36 -14.96 2.17 5.98
CA GLN A 36 -13.97 1.70 6.96
C GLN A 36 -13.39 0.34 6.55
N ALA A 37 -12.96 0.22 5.30
CA ALA A 37 -12.22 -0.95 4.84
C ALA A 37 -10.78 -0.91 5.36
N ARG A 38 -10.27 -2.05 5.80
CA ARG A 38 -8.87 -2.19 6.17
C ARG A 38 -8.07 -2.68 4.96
N LYS A 39 -7.22 -1.83 4.43
CA LYS A 39 -6.41 -2.08 3.22
C LYS A 39 -4.92 -2.21 3.56
N VAL A 40 -4.54 -2.02 4.82
CA VAL A 40 -3.20 -2.28 5.36
C VAL A 40 -3.27 -3.33 6.45
N ARG A 41 -2.23 -4.16 6.55
CA ARG A 41 -2.12 -5.26 7.51
C ARG A 41 -0.69 -5.44 7.98
N ARG A 42 -0.56 -6.02 9.17
CA ARG A 42 0.69 -6.60 9.66
C ARG A 42 0.76 -8.06 9.25
N LEU A 43 1.90 -8.47 8.74
CA LEU A 43 2.19 -9.83 8.32
C LEU A 43 3.45 -10.34 9.04
N TYR A 44 3.66 -11.64 9.00
CA TYR A 44 4.87 -12.30 9.48
C TYR A 44 5.28 -11.84 10.89
N HIS A 45 4.51 -12.26 11.91
CA HIS A 45 4.76 -11.93 13.32
C HIS A 45 4.88 -10.42 13.58
N ASP A 46 4.01 -9.62 12.95
CA ASP A 46 3.97 -8.15 13.05
C ASP A 46 5.25 -7.41 12.58
N ARG A 47 6.11 -8.08 11.81
CA ARG A 47 7.40 -7.53 11.36
C ARG A 47 7.36 -6.93 9.95
N VAL A 48 6.29 -7.15 9.23
CA VAL A 48 6.08 -6.67 7.86
C VAL A 48 4.75 -5.93 7.78
N LEU A 49 4.75 -4.75 7.19
CA LEU A 49 3.54 -4.03 6.83
C LEU A 49 3.23 -4.27 5.36
N ALA A 50 1.97 -4.51 5.04
CA ALA A 50 1.51 -4.67 3.66
C ALA A 50 0.22 -3.88 3.42
N GLY A 51 0.13 -3.22 2.26
CA GLY A 51 -1.06 -2.50 1.81
C GLY A 51 -1.35 -2.80 0.34
N PHE A 52 -2.61 -2.83 -0.04
CA PHE A 52 -3.00 -3.07 -1.43
C PHE A 52 -3.91 -1.99 -1.98
N ALA A 53 -3.84 -1.78 -3.29
CA ALA A 53 -4.77 -1.00 -4.08
C ALA A 53 -5.30 -1.84 -5.24
N GLY A 54 -6.62 -1.85 -5.43
CA GLY A 54 -7.32 -2.67 -6.42
C GLY A 54 -8.61 -3.27 -5.88
N ALA A 55 -9.13 -4.31 -6.53
CA ALA A 55 -10.32 -5.00 -6.05
C ALA A 55 -10.06 -5.71 -4.71
N ALA A 56 -11.02 -5.66 -3.79
CA ALA A 56 -10.85 -6.21 -2.44
C ALA A 56 -10.53 -7.71 -2.44
N ALA A 57 -11.19 -8.49 -3.32
CA ALA A 57 -10.92 -9.92 -3.45
C ALA A 57 -9.47 -10.21 -3.89
N ASP A 58 -8.94 -9.38 -4.79
CA ASP A 58 -7.58 -9.49 -5.30
C ASP A 58 -6.56 -9.17 -4.21
N GLY A 59 -6.84 -8.15 -3.38
CA GLY A 59 -6.00 -7.79 -2.26
C GLY A 59 -5.87 -8.91 -1.22
N PHE A 60 -6.96 -9.60 -0.91
CA PHE A 60 -6.91 -10.75 0.01
C PHE A 60 -6.08 -11.91 -0.54
N ALA A 61 -6.24 -12.22 -1.82
CA ALA A 61 -5.46 -13.27 -2.48
C ALA A 61 -3.96 -12.94 -2.46
N LEU A 62 -3.60 -11.68 -2.73
CA LEU A 62 -2.22 -11.21 -2.71
C LEU A 62 -1.61 -11.25 -1.31
N PHE A 63 -2.33 -10.81 -0.28
CA PHE A 63 -1.85 -10.90 1.10
C PHE A 63 -1.54 -12.33 1.50
N SER A 64 -2.46 -13.28 1.22
CA SER A 64 -2.27 -14.68 1.54
C SER A 64 -1.08 -15.30 0.81
N ARG A 65 -0.92 -14.99 -0.48
CA ARG A 65 0.22 -15.45 -1.28
C ARG A 65 1.53 -14.87 -0.76
N PHE A 66 1.54 -13.58 -0.41
CA PHE A 66 2.74 -12.92 0.09
C PHE A 66 3.15 -13.45 1.46
N GLU A 67 2.19 -13.68 2.35
CA GLU A 67 2.45 -14.28 3.65
C GLU A 67 3.07 -15.68 3.53
N GLY A 68 2.57 -16.51 2.61
CA GLY A 68 3.19 -17.79 2.28
C GLY A 68 4.63 -17.66 1.79
N LYS A 69 4.95 -16.64 0.96
CA LYS A 69 6.33 -16.37 0.54
C LYS A 69 7.22 -15.89 1.69
N LEU A 70 6.69 -15.09 2.59
CA LEU A 70 7.42 -14.67 3.80
C LEU A 70 7.77 -15.87 4.67
N ASP A 71 6.85 -16.82 4.86
CA ASP A 71 7.08 -18.05 5.62
C ASP A 71 8.13 -18.92 4.94
N GLU A 72 8.03 -19.16 3.62
CA GLU A 72 9.01 -19.92 2.83
C GLU A 72 10.43 -19.35 2.96
N HIS A 73 10.55 -18.03 2.99
CA HIS A 73 11.84 -17.31 3.02
C HIS A 73 12.21 -16.78 4.41
N ARG A 74 11.57 -17.29 5.48
CA ARG A 74 11.88 -16.97 6.88
C ARG A 74 11.87 -15.46 7.17
N GLY A 75 10.91 -14.74 6.57
CA GLY A 75 10.74 -13.30 6.74
C GLY A 75 11.70 -12.44 5.93
N ASN A 76 12.45 -12.99 4.98
CA ASN A 76 13.24 -12.20 4.04
C ASN A 76 12.30 -11.51 3.05
N LEU A 77 12.03 -10.21 3.29
CA LEU A 77 11.07 -9.41 2.54
C LEU A 77 11.44 -9.29 1.07
N GLU A 78 12.71 -8.98 0.78
CA GLU A 78 13.21 -8.82 -0.60
C GLU A 78 12.98 -10.09 -1.41
N ARG A 79 13.39 -11.24 -0.85
CA ARG A 79 13.24 -12.51 -1.53
C ARG A 79 11.78 -12.91 -1.72
N ALA A 80 10.94 -12.71 -0.72
CA ALA A 80 9.51 -12.95 -0.81
C ALA A 80 8.85 -12.07 -1.89
N ALA A 81 9.25 -10.79 -1.98
CA ALA A 81 8.76 -9.84 -2.97
C ALA A 81 9.17 -10.23 -4.41
N VAL A 82 10.44 -10.59 -4.62
CA VAL A 82 10.95 -11.08 -5.92
C VAL A 82 10.19 -12.33 -6.37
N GLU A 83 10.00 -13.30 -5.47
CA GLU A 83 9.28 -14.54 -5.78
C GLU A 83 7.81 -14.27 -6.10
N LEU A 84 7.13 -13.40 -5.34
CA LEU A 84 5.75 -13.04 -5.64
C LEU A 84 5.63 -12.30 -6.97
N ALA A 85 6.52 -11.37 -7.28
CA ALA A 85 6.52 -10.64 -8.55
C ALA A 85 6.68 -11.60 -9.74
N ARG A 86 7.56 -12.59 -9.60
CA ARG A 86 7.74 -13.66 -10.60
C ARG A 86 6.48 -14.49 -10.78
N ASP A 87 5.87 -14.96 -9.68
CA ASP A 87 4.64 -15.73 -9.71
C ASP A 87 3.50 -14.90 -10.31
N TRP A 88 3.38 -13.63 -9.96
CA TRP A 88 2.35 -12.73 -10.49
C TRP A 88 2.44 -12.61 -12.01
N ARG A 89 3.65 -12.55 -12.54
CA ARG A 89 3.91 -12.46 -13.97
C ARG A 89 3.62 -13.77 -14.71
N THR A 90 3.84 -14.93 -14.09
CA THR A 90 3.79 -16.25 -14.75
C THR A 90 2.51 -17.03 -14.49
N ASP A 91 1.87 -16.85 -13.33
CA ASP A 91 0.63 -17.53 -12.98
C ASP A 91 -0.57 -16.88 -13.70
N ARG A 92 -1.33 -17.71 -14.43
CA ARG A 92 -2.51 -17.25 -15.18
C ARG A 92 -3.61 -16.64 -14.30
N ALA A 93 -3.78 -17.14 -13.08
CA ALA A 93 -4.76 -16.62 -12.13
C ALA A 93 -4.33 -15.26 -11.60
N LEU A 94 -3.07 -15.12 -11.19
CA LEU A 94 -2.54 -13.88 -10.65
C LEU A 94 -2.45 -12.78 -11.69
N ARG A 95 -2.09 -13.09 -12.94
CA ARG A 95 -2.00 -12.09 -14.03
C ARG A 95 -3.30 -11.36 -14.37
N ARG A 96 -4.43 -11.89 -13.91
CA ARG A 96 -5.74 -11.25 -14.07
C ARG A 96 -6.06 -10.25 -12.96
N LEU A 97 -5.25 -10.21 -11.90
CA LEU A 97 -5.46 -9.31 -10.78
C LEU A 97 -5.00 -7.90 -11.16
N GLU A 98 -5.95 -6.98 -11.20
CA GLU A 98 -5.70 -5.55 -11.37
C GLU A 98 -5.47 -4.91 -10.00
N ALA A 99 -4.27 -5.09 -9.46
CA ALA A 99 -3.91 -4.61 -8.13
C ALA A 99 -2.46 -4.17 -8.06
N MET A 100 -2.15 -3.43 -7.02
CA MET A 100 -0.79 -3.11 -6.57
C MET A 100 -0.65 -3.51 -5.12
N LEU A 101 0.51 -4.00 -4.76
CA LEU A 101 0.86 -4.38 -3.39
C LEU A 101 2.08 -3.56 -2.94
N LEU A 102 1.95 -2.90 -1.81
CA LEU A 102 3.03 -2.17 -1.15
C LEU A 102 3.41 -2.93 0.11
N VAL A 103 4.68 -3.32 0.22
CA VAL A 103 5.20 -4.11 1.35
C VAL A 103 6.44 -3.46 1.92
N ALA A 104 6.58 -3.46 3.23
CA ALA A 104 7.74 -2.86 3.89
C ALA A 104 8.04 -3.53 5.24
N ASP A 105 9.31 -3.59 5.59
CA ASP A 105 9.80 -3.94 6.92
C ASP A 105 10.70 -2.83 7.48
N ALA A 106 11.41 -3.09 8.56
CA ALA A 106 12.32 -2.10 9.16
C ALA A 106 13.44 -1.63 8.21
N LYS A 107 13.75 -2.37 7.13
CA LYS A 107 14.93 -2.12 6.28
C LYS A 107 14.56 -1.69 4.86
N VAL A 108 13.62 -2.38 4.24
CA VAL A 108 13.29 -2.22 2.81
C VAL A 108 11.80 -1.99 2.58
N MET A 109 11.48 -1.45 1.42
CA MET A 109 10.11 -1.19 0.97
C MET A 109 10.01 -1.48 -0.52
N TYR A 110 8.96 -2.19 -0.94
CA TYR A 110 8.74 -2.52 -2.34
C TYR A 110 7.30 -2.29 -2.77
N LEU A 111 7.16 -1.73 -3.96
CA LEU A 111 5.92 -1.77 -4.72
C LEU A 111 5.96 -2.94 -5.70
N LEU A 112 4.92 -3.77 -5.67
CA LEU A 112 4.69 -4.84 -6.64
C LEU A 112 3.45 -4.50 -7.46
N SER A 113 3.49 -4.74 -8.77
CA SER A 113 2.36 -4.53 -9.68
C SER A 113 1.96 -5.82 -10.40
N GLY A 114 0.75 -5.82 -10.96
CA GLY A 114 0.23 -6.95 -11.75
C GLY A 114 1.00 -7.21 -13.03
N THR A 115 1.81 -6.27 -13.50
CA THR A 115 2.73 -6.42 -14.63
C THR A 115 4.03 -7.14 -14.26
N GLY A 116 4.24 -7.39 -12.95
CA GLY A 116 5.42 -8.04 -12.41
C GLY A 116 6.55 -7.07 -12.10
N ASP A 117 6.24 -5.78 -11.99
CA ASP A 117 7.22 -4.78 -11.55
C ASP A 117 7.51 -4.96 -10.06
N LEU A 118 8.76 -4.76 -9.71
CA LEU A 118 9.24 -4.66 -8.33
C LEU A 118 10.06 -3.38 -8.22
N ILE A 119 9.53 -2.39 -7.49
CA ILE A 119 10.11 -1.05 -7.42
C ILE A 119 10.41 -0.72 -5.96
N GLU A 120 11.64 -0.35 -5.66
CA GLU A 120 12.06 0.24 -4.40
C GLU A 120 12.04 1.77 -4.53
N PRO A 121 11.37 2.53 -3.64
CA PRO A 121 11.40 3.99 -3.70
C PRO A 121 12.74 4.55 -3.24
N ASP A 122 13.24 5.57 -3.93
CA ASP A 122 14.54 6.20 -3.65
C ASP A 122 14.55 7.00 -2.33
N ASP A 123 13.40 7.52 -1.92
CA ASP A 123 13.26 8.51 -0.83
C ASP A 123 12.44 8.00 0.37
N GLY A 124 12.12 6.70 0.40
CA GLY A 124 11.33 6.12 1.49
C GLY A 124 9.85 6.50 1.49
N VAL A 125 9.34 7.11 0.41
CA VAL A 125 7.93 7.48 0.26
C VAL A 125 7.33 6.80 -0.96
N MET A 126 6.22 6.08 -0.79
CA MET A 126 5.50 5.43 -1.87
C MET A 126 3.99 5.53 -1.66
N GLY A 127 3.27 5.98 -2.69
CA GLY A 127 1.81 6.03 -2.71
C GLY A 127 1.25 5.18 -3.84
N ILE A 128 0.19 4.41 -3.56
CA ILE A 128 -0.52 3.58 -4.54
C ILE A 128 -2.02 3.81 -4.49
N GLY A 129 -2.68 3.49 -5.59
CA GLY A 129 -4.13 3.64 -5.75
C GLY A 129 -4.55 5.03 -6.23
N SER A 130 -5.85 5.30 -6.21
CA SER A 130 -6.47 6.48 -6.83
C SER A 130 -5.94 7.81 -6.28
N GLY A 131 -5.76 7.92 -4.97
CA GLY A 131 -5.19 9.09 -4.30
C GLY A 131 -3.69 8.98 -4.04
N GLY A 132 -3.06 7.89 -4.46
CA GLY A 132 -1.66 7.58 -4.13
C GLY A 132 -0.67 8.66 -4.59
N ALA A 133 -0.83 9.19 -5.79
CA ALA A 133 0.03 10.25 -6.32
C ALA A 133 -0.09 11.56 -5.52
N PHE A 134 -1.30 11.92 -5.08
CA PHE A 134 -1.53 13.12 -4.25
C PHE A 134 -0.92 12.96 -2.87
N ALA A 135 -1.16 11.79 -2.22
CA ALA A 135 -0.57 11.46 -0.93
C ALA A 135 0.96 11.44 -0.99
N MET A 136 1.54 10.82 -2.02
CA MET A 136 2.98 10.76 -2.22
C MET A 136 3.59 12.13 -2.41
N ALA A 137 3.01 12.99 -3.25
CA ALA A 137 3.50 14.35 -3.47
C ALA A 137 3.46 15.19 -2.18
N ALA A 138 2.35 15.11 -1.43
CA ALA A 138 2.22 15.80 -0.14
C ALA A 138 3.23 15.27 0.89
N ALA A 139 3.39 13.95 1.01
CA ALA A 139 4.35 13.35 1.93
C ALA A 139 5.80 13.76 1.61
N ARG A 140 6.20 13.76 0.35
CA ARG A 140 7.53 14.21 -0.09
C ARG A 140 7.78 15.68 0.29
N ALA A 141 6.81 16.54 0.07
CA ALA A 141 6.92 17.95 0.45
C ALA A 141 7.07 18.11 1.97
N LEU A 142 6.30 17.36 2.77
CA LEU A 142 6.37 17.40 4.23
C LEU A 142 7.69 16.83 4.76
N VAL A 143 8.20 15.76 4.18
CA VAL A 143 9.54 15.22 4.52
C VAL A 143 10.63 16.26 4.28
N ALA A 144 10.57 16.96 3.15
CA ALA A 144 11.59 17.92 2.76
C ALA A 144 11.53 19.26 3.51
N HIS A 145 10.33 19.72 3.90
CA HIS A 145 10.09 21.09 4.35
C HIS A 145 9.39 21.20 5.71
N SER A 146 9.26 20.13 6.46
CA SER A 146 8.71 20.16 7.82
C SER A 146 9.58 19.40 8.80
N GLY A 147 9.37 19.62 10.11
CA GLY A 147 9.99 18.84 11.19
C GLY A 147 9.11 17.68 11.68
N LEU A 148 8.10 17.28 10.92
CA LEU A 148 7.13 16.26 11.33
C LEU A 148 7.74 14.84 11.26
N GLY A 149 7.34 13.98 12.20
CA GLY A 149 7.65 12.54 12.13
C GLY A 149 6.79 11.80 11.10
N ALA A 150 7.18 10.56 10.78
CA ALA A 150 6.55 9.74 9.73
C ALA A 150 5.04 9.62 9.86
N ARG A 151 4.52 9.43 11.09
CA ARG A 151 3.08 9.29 11.36
C ARG A 151 2.31 10.57 11.03
N ALA A 152 2.76 11.72 11.52
CA ALA A 152 2.12 13.00 11.25
C ALA A 152 2.18 13.35 9.76
N ILE A 153 3.29 13.06 9.08
CA ILE A 153 3.42 13.21 7.62
C ILE A 153 2.37 12.35 6.91
N ALA A 154 2.23 11.09 7.27
CA ALA A 154 1.26 10.20 6.65
C ALA A 154 -0.19 10.68 6.88
N GLU A 155 -0.54 11.11 8.09
CA GLU A 155 -1.87 11.65 8.42
C GLU A 155 -2.20 12.90 7.59
N HIS A 156 -1.30 13.88 7.54
CA HIS A 156 -1.50 15.10 6.74
C HIS A 156 -1.55 14.82 5.23
N ALA A 157 -0.65 13.98 4.73
CA ALA A 157 -0.62 13.64 3.31
C ALA A 157 -1.89 12.89 2.86
N MET A 158 -2.40 11.99 3.69
CA MET A 158 -3.65 11.28 3.42
C MET A 158 -4.87 12.21 3.51
N ALA A 159 -4.88 13.19 4.41
CA ALA A 159 -5.93 14.20 4.47
C ALA A 159 -5.95 15.05 3.18
N ILE A 160 -4.79 15.50 2.71
CA ILE A 160 -4.67 16.25 1.44
C ILE A 160 -5.15 15.39 0.26
N ALA A 161 -4.78 14.11 0.21
CA ALA A 161 -5.25 13.20 -0.83
C ALA A 161 -6.77 13.02 -0.80
N ALA A 162 -7.38 12.96 0.39
CA ALA A 162 -8.82 12.84 0.55
C ALA A 162 -9.58 14.11 0.12
N ASP A 163 -8.98 15.28 0.26
CA ASP A 163 -9.58 16.56 -0.18
C ASP A 163 -9.55 16.70 -1.71
N ILE A 164 -8.65 15.99 -2.38
CA ILE A 164 -8.48 16.08 -3.86
C ILE A 164 -9.16 14.91 -4.57
N CYS A 165 -9.00 13.69 -4.05
CA CYS A 165 -9.43 12.46 -4.70
C CYS A 165 -10.81 12.02 -4.20
N VAL A 166 -11.81 12.03 -5.06
CA VAL A 166 -13.20 11.61 -4.74
C VAL A 166 -13.32 10.13 -4.32
N TYR A 167 -12.30 9.32 -4.56
CA TYR A 167 -12.23 7.91 -4.19
C TYR A 167 -11.48 7.65 -2.88
N THR A 168 -11.14 8.70 -2.13
CA THR A 168 -10.36 8.62 -0.89
C THR A 168 -11.11 9.35 0.22
N ASN A 169 -11.18 8.77 1.42
CA ASN A 169 -11.76 9.42 2.59
C ASN A 169 -10.73 9.59 3.72
N GLN A 170 -11.11 10.34 4.75
CA GLN A 170 -10.26 10.64 5.91
C GLN A 170 -10.36 9.59 7.04
N ARG A 171 -11.02 8.43 6.80
CA ARG A 171 -11.09 7.34 7.78
C ARG A 171 -9.89 6.43 7.59
N LEU A 172 -8.82 6.75 8.29
CA LEU A 172 -7.53 6.11 8.10
C LEU A 172 -7.37 4.85 8.95
N THR A 173 -6.71 3.85 8.38
CA THR A 173 -6.04 2.77 9.11
C THR A 173 -4.55 3.02 9.01
N ILE A 174 -3.86 3.09 10.14
CA ILE A 174 -2.43 3.38 10.21
C ILE A 174 -1.73 2.28 10.99
N GLU A 175 -0.67 1.73 10.41
CA GLU A 175 0.23 0.76 11.03
C GLU A 175 1.66 1.32 11.03
N GLU A 176 2.42 1.05 12.09
CA GLU A 176 3.76 1.62 12.32
C GLU A 176 4.74 0.57 12.84
N LEU A 177 5.98 0.56 12.31
CA LEU A 177 7.13 -0.22 12.78
C LEU A 177 8.29 0.68 13.20
#